data_85b38e9c84273d03a80e09ef9f69dc9a
#
_entry.id   85b38e9c84273d03a80e09ef9f69dc9a
#
_cell.length_a   1.000
_cell.length_b   1.000
_cell.length_c   1.000
_cell.angle_alpha   90.00
_cell.angle_beta   90.00
_cell.angle_gamma   90.00
#
_symmetry.space_group_name_H-M   'P 1'
#
loop_
_entity.id
_entity.type
_entity.pdbx_description
1 polymer ?
#
loop_
_entity_poly.entity_id
_entity_poly.type
_entity_poly.pdbx_seq_one_letter_code
_entity_poly.pdbx_strand_id
1 'polypeptide(L)'
;MAVSFTEFRFGKAGKISLRDSPRGGYGGKQLPMSARVFQSAAASVRIPAGEFVAAYRGMLTARLFEEKISALYRGGKIVGGVYVGRGQEAFSYALGGQLDRALGDVFAGLIRDQAGRTAFGEPLLDAARTYLGKVTGPMHGRDGNIHRGRPREGMPAMISHLGASISVVNGMLMAKRFRGESGHVGGATAGDGATSTGSFHEGLNQAAVERLPLVVAVADNQFAYSTPTSRQYACEDLVDRAVGYGITGYSIDATDLMACLETFHLAIARARGGEGPQLVVGKLLRLSGHGEHDDASYVPDTARSGRFGRDCIALARERILGEAFETNEALEALESEVQDFIEDTFTRAQGEDAPNPLQDDWRALSTHRLSEGWH
;
A
#
# COMPACT_ATOMS: atom_id res chain seq x y z
N MET A 1 -44.12 26.58 14.64
CA MET A 1 -44.25 26.01 13.28
C MET A 1 -43.51 24.68 13.31
N ALA A 2 -44.27 23.58 13.35
CA ALA A 2 -43.70 22.24 13.37
C ALA A 2 -43.53 21.79 11.91
N VAL A 3 -42.35 21.38 11.52
CA VAL A 3 -42.07 20.81 10.20
C VAL A 3 -42.29 19.29 10.28
N SER A 4 -43.30 18.81 9.54
CA SER A 4 -43.65 17.40 9.40
C SER A 4 -42.59 16.67 8.57
N PHE A 5 -42.02 15.59 9.14
CA PHE A 5 -41.22 14.63 8.36
C PHE A 5 -42.14 13.66 7.64
N THR A 6 -42.11 13.67 6.32
CA THR A 6 -42.84 12.74 5.44
C THR A 6 -42.11 11.39 5.43
N GLU A 7 -42.81 10.33 5.81
CA GLU A 7 -42.33 8.93 5.74
C GLU A 7 -42.04 8.52 4.30
N PHE A 8 -40.80 8.11 4.02
CA PHE A 8 -40.45 7.34 2.83
C PHE A 8 -40.78 5.87 3.05
N ARG A 9 -41.82 5.35 2.40
CA ARG A 9 -42.13 3.92 2.37
C ARG A 9 -41.24 3.22 1.34
N PHE A 10 -40.29 2.41 1.82
CA PHE A 10 -39.68 1.36 1.00
C PHE A 10 -40.58 0.12 0.99
N GLY A 11 -40.79 -0.44 -0.20
CA GLY A 11 -41.58 -1.63 -0.43
C GLY A 11 -41.05 -2.86 0.32
N LYS A 12 -41.96 -3.80 0.59
CA LYS A 12 -41.88 -5.01 1.38
C LYS A 12 -40.51 -5.71 1.41
N ALA A 13 -39.67 -5.38 2.40
CA ALA A 13 -38.65 -6.24 2.93
C ALA A 13 -38.97 -6.43 4.43
N GLY A 14 -38.91 -7.67 4.90
CA GLY A 14 -39.37 -8.03 6.22
C GLY A 14 -38.71 -7.24 7.34
N LYS A 15 -39.43 -6.97 8.40
CA LYS A 15 -38.92 -6.33 9.62
C LYS A 15 -37.76 -7.16 10.15
N ILE A 16 -36.54 -6.71 9.95
CA ILE A 16 -35.40 -7.22 10.71
C ILE A 16 -35.51 -6.59 12.10
N SER A 17 -35.96 -7.40 13.08
CA SER A 17 -35.96 -7.02 14.48
C SER A 17 -34.50 -6.95 14.95
N LEU A 18 -34.04 -5.79 15.38
CA LEU A 18 -32.71 -5.57 15.99
C LEU A 18 -32.54 -6.36 17.33
N ARG A 19 -33.55 -7.17 17.72
CA ARG A 19 -33.49 -8.01 18.93
C ARG A 19 -32.87 -9.38 18.71
N ASP A 20 -32.71 -9.84 17.46
CA ASP A 20 -32.22 -11.18 17.12
C ASP A 20 -30.85 -11.21 16.43
N SER A 21 -30.08 -10.15 16.52
CA SER A 21 -28.65 -10.30 16.28
C SER A 21 -28.11 -11.10 17.47
N PRO A 22 -27.45 -12.26 17.26
CA PRO A 22 -26.74 -12.89 18.34
C PRO A 22 -25.70 -11.89 18.83
N ARG A 23 -25.97 -11.29 19.98
CA ARG A 23 -24.89 -10.74 20.80
C ARG A 23 -24.08 -11.97 21.15
N GLY A 24 -23.11 -12.29 20.26
CA GLY A 24 -22.05 -13.21 20.57
C GLY A 24 -21.50 -12.73 21.91
N GLY A 25 -21.79 -13.48 22.96
CA GLY A 25 -21.35 -13.14 24.30
C GLY A 25 -19.85 -12.92 24.24
N TYR A 26 -19.39 -11.76 24.67
CA TYR A 26 -17.99 -11.48 24.99
C TYR A 26 -17.56 -12.33 26.19
N GLY A 27 -17.73 -13.66 26.07
CA GLY A 27 -17.28 -14.65 27.03
C GLY A 27 -15.98 -15.33 26.65
N GLY A 28 -15.24 -14.78 25.67
CA GLY A 28 -13.84 -15.16 25.45
C GLY A 28 -12.98 -14.55 26.55
N LYS A 29 -12.22 -15.37 27.27
CA LYS A 29 -11.17 -14.90 28.18
C LYS A 29 -10.45 -13.73 27.53
N GLN A 30 -10.61 -12.53 28.08
CA GLN A 30 -9.76 -11.41 27.77
C GLN A 30 -8.34 -11.83 28.17
N LEU A 31 -7.57 -12.28 27.18
CA LEU A 31 -6.13 -12.25 27.33
C LEU A 31 -5.80 -10.77 27.55
N PRO A 32 -5.02 -10.41 28.56
CA PRO A 32 -4.59 -9.03 28.74
C PRO A 32 -3.88 -8.64 27.43
N MET A 33 -4.50 -7.75 26.67
CA MET A 33 -3.86 -7.13 25.52
C MET A 33 -2.76 -6.20 26.07
N SER A 34 -1.62 -6.79 26.46
CA SER A 34 -0.39 -6.01 26.60
C SER A 34 -0.02 -5.63 25.17
N ALA A 35 -0.26 -4.38 24.78
CA ALA A 35 0.33 -3.82 23.57
C ALA A 35 1.82 -4.17 23.58
N ARG A 36 2.27 -4.85 22.52
CA ARG A 36 3.67 -5.31 22.43
C ARG A 36 4.34 -4.58 21.31
N VAL A 37 5.49 -4.00 21.60
CA VAL A 37 6.37 -3.45 20.59
C VAL A 37 7.51 -4.43 20.36
N PHE A 38 7.71 -4.82 19.10
CA PHE A 38 8.81 -5.69 18.70
C PHE A 38 9.81 -4.88 17.86
N GLN A 39 11.08 -4.92 18.23
CA GLN A 39 12.18 -4.25 17.50
C GLN A 39 12.64 -5.05 16.27
N SER A 40 12.22 -6.30 16.16
CA SER A 40 12.35 -7.16 14.98
C SER A 40 11.38 -8.34 15.11
N ALA A 41 10.98 -8.94 14.00
CA ALA A 41 10.36 -10.26 13.99
C ALA A 41 11.47 -11.29 14.23
N ALA A 42 11.83 -11.50 15.50
CA ALA A 42 12.94 -12.39 15.81
C ALA A 42 12.65 -13.82 15.29
N ALA A 43 13.50 -14.30 14.39
CA ALA A 43 13.93 -15.69 14.17
C ALA A 43 12.90 -16.83 14.06
N SER A 44 11.58 -16.57 13.91
CA SER A 44 10.57 -17.63 13.85
C SER A 44 10.01 -17.91 12.45
N VAL A 45 10.27 -17.04 11.49
CA VAL A 45 9.82 -17.19 10.10
C VAL A 45 11.05 -17.39 9.21
N ARG A 46 11.04 -18.46 8.42
CA ARG A 46 12.09 -18.71 7.42
C ARG A 46 11.54 -18.37 6.05
N ILE A 47 12.10 -17.34 5.43
CA ILE A 47 11.78 -16.99 4.04
C ILE A 47 12.62 -17.90 3.11
N PRO A 48 11.99 -18.66 2.22
CA PRO A 48 12.72 -19.47 1.24
C PRO A 48 13.54 -18.62 0.27
N ALA A 49 14.68 -19.10 -0.20
CA ALA A 49 15.53 -18.40 -1.16
C ALA A 49 14.75 -17.97 -2.42
N GLY A 50 13.92 -18.84 -2.98
CA GLY A 50 13.10 -18.52 -4.16
C GLY A 50 12.09 -17.40 -3.92
N GLU A 51 11.51 -17.29 -2.72
CA GLU A 51 10.63 -16.17 -2.36
C GLU A 51 11.41 -14.86 -2.25
N PHE A 52 12.61 -14.91 -1.66
CA PHE A 52 13.49 -13.74 -1.58
C PHE A 52 13.91 -13.24 -2.98
N VAL A 53 14.29 -14.13 -3.88
CA VAL A 53 14.65 -13.79 -5.28
C VAL A 53 13.43 -13.27 -6.05
N ALA A 54 12.25 -13.84 -5.86
CA ALA A 54 11.01 -13.33 -6.44
C ALA A 54 10.68 -11.91 -5.93
N ALA A 55 10.92 -11.65 -4.65
CA ALA A 55 10.75 -10.31 -4.07
C ALA A 55 11.76 -9.31 -4.68
N TYR A 56 13.03 -9.69 -4.82
CA TYR A 56 14.03 -8.90 -5.51
C TYR A 56 13.59 -8.53 -6.93
N ARG A 57 13.12 -9.52 -7.71
CA ARG A 57 12.58 -9.29 -9.07
C ARG A 57 11.44 -8.25 -9.05
N GLY A 58 10.51 -8.37 -8.13
CA GLY A 58 9.38 -7.44 -8.01
C GLY A 58 9.79 -6.02 -7.62
N MET A 59 10.75 -5.89 -6.72
CA MET A 59 11.34 -4.59 -6.34
C MET A 59 12.06 -3.94 -7.52
N LEU A 60 12.86 -4.70 -8.25
CA LEU A 60 13.59 -4.23 -9.45
C LEU A 60 12.60 -3.81 -10.54
N THR A 61 11.54 -4.57 -10.76
CA THR A 61 10.46 -4.22 -11.70
C THR A 61 9.87 -2.85 -11.38
N ALA A 62 9.54 -2.59 -10.11
CA ALA A 62 9.02 -1.29 -9.68
C ALA A 62 10.05 -0.18 -9.86
N ARG A 63 11.33 -0.41 -9.51
CA ARG A 63 12.41 0.55 -9.66
C ARG A 63 12.56 0.97 -11.12
N LEU A 64 12.70 0.03 -12.04
CA LEU A 64 12.90 0.31 -13.46
C LEU A 64 11.66 0.97 -14.09
N PHE A 65 10.47 0.59 -13.66
CA PHE A 65 9.23 1.26 -14.05
C PHE A 65 9.25 2.74 -13.62
N GLU A 66 9.59 3.02 -12.36
CA GLU A 66 9.62 4.37 -11.81
C GLU A 66 10.75 5.22 -12.42
N GLU A 67 11.90 4.65 -12.73
CA GLU A 67 12.97 5.31 -13.48
C GLU A 67 12.52 5.69 -14.90
N LYS A 68 11.75 4.83 -15.55
CA LYS A 68 11.18 5.11 -16.89
C LYS A 68 10.14 6.23 -16.84
N ILE A 69 9.20 6.24 -15.88
CA ILE A 69 8.24 7.35 -15.75
C ILE A 69 8.95 8.67 -15.40
N SER A 70 9.99 8.63 -14.58
CA SER A 70 10.81 9.80 -14.26
C SER A 70 11.51 10.35 -15.50
N ALA A 71 12.09 9.49 -16.33
CA ALA A 71 12.71 9.90 -17.60
C ALA A 71 11.68 10.49 -18.57
N LEU A 72 10.50 9.88 -18.69
CA LEU A 72 9.40 10.37 -19.53
C LEU A 72 8.85 11.71 -19.04
N TYR A 73 8.77 11.91 -17.72
CA TYR A 73 8.37 13.19 -17.10
C TYR A 73 9.38 14.29 -17.47
N ARG A 74 10.68 14.05 -17.25
CA ARG A 74 11.73 15.00 -17.63
C ARG A 74 11.76 15.30 -19.13
N GLY A 75 11.37 14.31 -19.95
CA GLY A 75 11.20 14.47 -21.40
C GLY A 75 9.87 15.12 -21.83
N GLY A 76 9.05 15.61 -20.88
CA GLY A 76 7.78 16.28 -21.17
C GLY A 76 6.68 15.38 -21.75
N LYS A 77 6.82 14.05 -21.61
CA LYS A 77 5.83 13.07 -22.08
C LYS A 77 4.74 12.74 -21.04
N ILE A 78 4.98 13.09 -19.79
CA ILE A 78 4.03 12.95 -18.68
C ILE A 78 3.70 14.35 -18.17
N VAL A 79 2.41 14.70 -18.13
CA VAL A 79 1.93 16.03 -17.72
C VAL A 79 1.64 16.11 -16.23
N GLY A 80 1.22 15.00 -15.61
CA GLY A 80 0.92 14.92 -14.19
C GLY A 80 2.17 14.87 -13.30
N GLY A 81 1.98 14.98 -11.99
CA GLY A 81 3.08 14.82 -11.04
C GLY A 81 3.59 13.38 -10.98
N VAL A 82 4.91 13.20 -10.94
CA VAL A 82 5.58 11.90 -10.76
C VAL A 82 6.23 11.84 -9.39
N TYR A 83 5.91 10.78 -8.66
CA TYR A 83 6.38 10.54 -7.30
C TYR A 83 6.81 9.07 -7.22
N VAL A 84 8.06 8.83 -6.92
CA VAL A 84 8.65 7.49 -6.96
C VAL A 84 8.91 6.95 -5.56
N GLY A 85 8.82 5.64 -5.42
CA GLY A 85 9.05 4.91 -4.17
C GLY A 85 10.51 4.50 -3.96
N ARG A 86 11.46 5.16 -4.62
CA ARG A 86 12.87 4.80 -4.55
C ARG A 86 13.40 4.78 -3.12
N GLY A 87 13.88 3.60 -2.69
CA GLY A 87 14.36 3.31 -1.34
C GLY A 87 13.34 2.61 -0.43
N GLN A 88 12.05 2.50 -0.83
CA GLN A 88 11.02 1.81 -0.04
C GLN A 88 10.41 0.59 -0.74
N GLU A 89 11.02 0.12 -1.83
CA GLU A 89 10.51 -1.00 -2.61
C GLU A 89 10.41 -2.28 -1.79
N ALA A 90 11.40 -2.56 -0.92
CA ALA A 90 11.40 -3.74 -0.05
C ALA A 90 10.20 -3.74 0.91
N PHE A 91 9.95 -2.60 1.55
CA PHE A 91 8.87 -2.43 2.52
C PHE A 91 7.49 -2.54 1.85
N SER A 92 7.33 -1.88 0.72
CA SER A 92 6.10 -1.89 -0.07
C SER A 92 5.82 -3.29 -0.65
N TYR A 93 6.83 -3.91 -1.29
CA TYR A 93 6.70 -5.26 -1.85
C TYR A 93 6.33 -6.28 -0.78
N ALA A 94 7.00 -6.26 0.37
CA ALA A 94 6.82 -7.26 1.42
C ALA A 94 5.38 -7.28 1.98
N LEU A 95 4.67 -6.14 2.02
CA LEU A 95 3.25 -6.14 2.37
C LEU A 95 2.40 -6.64 1.20
N GLY A 96 2.53 -6.01 0.02
CA GLY A 96 1.64 -6.31 -1.11
C GLY A 96 1.80 -7.74 -1.65
N GLY A 97 3.03 -8.26 -1.68
CA GLY A 97 3.34 -9.59 -2.20
C GLY A 97 2.93 -10.76 -1.29
N GLN A 98 2.66 -10.49 -0.01
CA GLN A 98 2.22 -11.52 0.94
C GLN A 98 0.73 -11.48 1.24
N LEU A 99 0.00 -10.51 0.70
CA LEU A 99 -1.46 -10.50 0.70
C LEU A 99 -1.98 -11.34 -0.47
N ASP A 100 -3.04 -12.10 -0.23
CA ASP A 100 -3.61 -13.04 -1.20
C ASP A 100 -4.99 -12.61 -1.68
N ARG A 101 -5.08 -12.21 -2.95
CA ARG A 101 -6.35 -11.84 -3.59
C ARG A 101 -7.34 -13.00 -3.65
N ALA A 102 -6.87 -14.23 -3.74
CA ALA A 102 -7.73 -15.41 -3.79
C ALA A 102 -8.44 -15.66 -2.44
N LEU A 103 -7.81 -15.26 -1.34
CA LEU A 103 -8.42 -15.25 -0.01
C LEU A 103 -9.31 -14.03 0.23
N GLY A 104 -9.40 -13.12 -0.74
CA GLY A 104 -10.17 -11.90 -0.62
C GLY A 104 -9.49 -10.80 0.18
N ASP A 105 -8.17 -10.83 0.28
CA ASP A 105 -7.41 -9.76 0.92
C ASP A 105 -7.60 -8.43 0.19
N VAL A 106 -7.31 -7.34 0.89
CA VAL A 106 -7.45 -5.97 0.41
C VAL A 106 -6.11 -5.25 0.55
N PHE A 107 -5.69 -4.49 -0.46
CA PHE A 107 -4.48 -3.69 -0.41
C PHE A 107 -4.72 -2.26 -0.87
N ALA A 108 -4.54 -1.29 0.02
CA ALA A 108 -4.61 0.14 -0.23
C ALA A 108 -3.22 0.76 -0.18
N GLY A 109 -2.50 0.66 -1.29
CA GLY A 109 -1.18 1.27 -1.47
C GLY A 109 -1.29 2.76 -1.82
N LEU A 110 -0.31 3.55 -1.36
CA LEU A 110 -0.17 4.97 -1.67
C LEU A 110 0.68 5.21 -2.93
N ILE A 111 1.04 6.48 -3.13
CA ILE A 111 1.74 6.98 -4.31
C ILE A 111 3.11 6.35 -4.54
N ARG A 112 3.82 5.90 -3.46
CA ARG A 112 5.15 5.31 -3.53
C ARG A 112 5.16 3.79 -3.44
N ASP A 113 3.98 3.16 -3.52
CA ASP A 113 3.82 1.72 -3.31
C ASP A 113 3.66 0.94 -4.62
N GLN A 114 4.33 1.39 -5.69
CA GLN A 114 4.25 0.67 -6.97
C GLN A 114 4.70 -0.79 -6.83
N ALA A 115 5.76 -1.06 -6.03
CA ALA A 115 6.22 -2.42 -5.77
C ALA A 115 5.13 -3.29 -5.12
N GLY A 116 4.49 -2.81 -4.06
CA GLY A 116 3.40 -3.53 -3.40
C GLY A 116 2.14 -3.66 -4.26
N ARG A 117 1.78 -2.61 -5.01
CA ARG A 117 0.61 -2.65 -5.90
C ARG A 117 0.79 -3.70 -7.01
N THR A 118 1.96 -3.73 -7.64
CA THR A 118 2.28 -4.72 -8.67
C THR A 118 2.33 -6.13 -8.09
N ALA A 119 2.96 -6.31 -6.92
CA ALA A 119 3.04 -7.59 -6.23
C ALA A 119 1.65 -8.11 -5.81
N PHE A 120 0.74 -7.24 -5.39
CA PHE A 120 -0.65 -7.61 -5.08
C PHE A 120 -1.48 -7.91 -6.34
N GLY A 121 -0.99 -7.58 -7.54
CA GLY A 121 -1.58 -7.95 -8.83
C GLY A 121 -2.13 -6.78 -9.67
N GLU A 122 -1.70 -5.54 -9.44
CA GLU A 122 -1.96 -4.45 -10.39
C GLU A 122 -1.15 -4.69 -11.67
N PRO A 123 -1.79 -4.74 -12.85
CA PRO A 123 -1.07 -4.82 -14.09
C PRO A 123 -0.21 -3.59 -14.34
N LEU A 124 1.09 -3.78 -14.57
CA LEU A 124 2.02 -2.67 -14.75
C LEU A 124 1.68 -1.82 -16.00
N LEU A 125 1.10 -2.45 -17.02
CA LEU A 125 0.59 -1.76 -18.21
C LEU A 125 -0.52 -0.74 -17.86
N ASP A 126 -1.40 -1.03 -16.89
CA ASP A 126 -2.42 -0.08 -16.45
C ASP A 126 -1.82 1.13 -15.74
N ALA A 127 -0.72 0.90 -15.00
CA ALA A 127 0.06 1.98 -14.40
C ALA A 127 0.68 2.87 -15.49
N ALA A 128 1.34 2.28 -16.49
CA ALA A 128 1.94 2.99 -17.60
C ALA A 128 0.90 3.81 -18.39
N ARG A 129 -0.26 3.19 -18.71
CA ARG A 129 -1.38 3.85 -19.37
C ARG A 129 -1.91 5.06 -18.60
N THR A 130 -1.99 4.94 -17.26
CA THR A 130 -2.45 6.03 -16.41
C THR A 130 -1.48 7.22 -16.47
N TYR A 131 -0.18 6.97 -16.27
CA TYR A 131 0.83 8.03 -16.34
C TYR A 131 0.93 8.69 -17.71
N LEU A 132 0.72 7.92 -18.78
CA LEU A 132 0.73 8.41 -20.17
C LEU A 132 -0.62 8.97 -20.63
N GLY A 133 -1.64 9.00 -19.78
CA GLY A 133 -2.95 9.54 -20.10
C GLY A 133 -3.65 8.80 -21.23
N LYS A 134 -3.56 7.47 -21.31
CA LYS A 134 -4.12 6.66 -22.41
C LYS A 134 -5.60 6.32 -22.20
N VAL A 135 -6.39 6.35 -23.28
CA VAL A 135 -7.83 6.05 -23.25
C VAL A 135 -8.11 4.59 -22.84
N THR A 136 -7.22 3.69 -23.16
CA THR A 136 -7.27 2.25 -22.83
C THR A 136 -6.93 1.95 -21.37
N GLY A 137 -6.41 2.94 -20.64
CA GLY A 137 -6.09 2.79 -19.21
C GLY A 137 -7.34 2.83 -18.32
N PRO A 138 -7.23 2.38 -17.06
CA PRO A 138 -8.37 2.30 -16.13
C PRO A 138 -9.00 3.66 -15.82
N MET A 139 -8.30 4.76 -16.07
CA MET A 139 -8.77 6.14 -15.87
C MET A 139 -9.20 6.81 -17.17
N HIS A 140 -9.12 6.14 -18.31
CA HIS A 140 -9.48 6.64 -19.64
C HIS A 140 -8.79 7.98 -19.99
N GLY A 141 -7.55 8.16 -19.51
CA GLY A 141 -6.78 9.39 -19.69
C GLY A 141 -7.26 10.60 -18.86
N ARG A 142 -8.22 10.41 -17.92
CA ARG A 142 -8.76 11.49 -17.07
C ARG A 142 -7.94 11.76 -15.83
N ASP A 143 -7.01 10.88 -15.49
CA ASP A 143 -6.02 11.04 -14.43
C ASP A 143 -4.67 10.59 -14.96
N GLY A 144 -3.67 11.43 -14.81
CA GLY A 144 -2.30 11.18 -15.28
C GLY A 144 -1.34 10.80 -14.15
N ASN A 145 -1.82 10.30 -13.01
CA ASN A 145 -1.00 10.02 -11.85
C ASN A 145 -1.32 8.61 -11.29
N ILE A 146 -1.96 8.51 -10.13
CA ILE A 146 -2.02 7.27 -9.35
C ILE A 146 -3.42 6.95 -8.80
N HIS A 147 -4.40 7.80 -8.99
CA HIS A 147 -5.75 7.62 -8.42
C HIS A 147 -6.55 6.49 -9.08
N ARG A 148 -5.88 5.52 -9.65
CA ARG A 148 -6.45 4.30 -10.21
C ARG A 148 -6.66 3.24 -9.15
N GLY A 149 -7.62 2.36 -9.36
CA GLY A 149 -7.89 1.23 -8.47
C GLY A 149 -8.73 0.16 -9.13
N ARG A 150 -8.82 -0.97 -8.47
CA ARG A 150 -9.61 -2.15 -8.83
C ARG A 150 -10.36 -2.65 -7.58
N PRO A 151 -11.35 -1.89 -7.07
CA PRO A 151 -11.97 -2.15 -5.77
C PRO A 151 -12.65 -3.52 -5.69
N ARG A 152 -13.19 -4.04 -6.80
CA ARG A 152 -13.75 -5.40 -6.87
C ARG A 152 -12.70 -6.50 -6.70
N GLU A 153 -11.44 -6.18 -6.99
CA GLU A 153 -10.30 -7.07 -6.84
C GLU A 153 -9.51 -6.81 -5.54
N GLY A 154 -10.12 -6.11 -4.56
CA GLY A 154 -9.50 -5.79 -3.28
C GLY A 154 -8.53 -4.62 -3.31
N MET A 155 -8.46 -3.86 -4.41
CA MET A 155 -7.53 -2.75 -4.56
C MET A 155 -8.29 -1.43 -4.74
N PRO A 156 -8.67 -0.72 -3.65
CA PRO A 156 -9.30 0.59 -3.74
C PRO A 156 -8.37 1.60 -4.43
N ALA A 157 -8.95 2.58 -5.07
CA ALA A 157 -8.18 3.68 -5.65
C ALA A 157 -7.41 4.43 -4.55
N MET A 158 -6.19 4.84 -4.86
CA MET A 158 -5.43 5.72 -3.99
C MET A 158 -6.19 7.05 -3.82
N ILE A 159 -6.20 7.58 -2.61
CA ILE A 159 -6.79 8.86 -2.27
C ILE A 159 -5.73 9.79 -1.68
N SER A 160 -5.76 11.07 -2.07
CA SER A 160 -4.76 12.06 -1.66
C SER A 160 -4.93 12.54 -0.20
N HIS A 161 -6.03 12.22 0.45
CA HIS A 161 -6.23 12.51 1.87
C HIS A 161 -5.39 11.53 2.71
N LEU A 162 -4.29 12.01 3.24
CA LEU A 162 -3.34 11.20 4.00
C LEU A 162 -4.03 10.50 5.19
N GLY A 163 -3.77 9.20 5.35
CA GLY A 163 -4.36 8.37 6.41
C GLY A 163 -5.76 7.82 6.12
N ALA A 164 -6.52 8.43 5.20
CA ALA A 164 -7.91 8.04 4.95
C ALA A 164 -8.07 6.64 4.32
N SER A 165 -7.04 6.11 3.66
CA SER A 165 -7.03 4.75 3.12
C SER A 165 -7.29 3.69 4.20
N ILE A 166 -6.87 3.93 5.44
CA ILE A 166 -7.10 3.04 6.58
C ILE A 166 -8.62 2.86 6.80
N SER A 167 -9.37 3.96 6.86
CA SER A 167 -10.83 3.91 7.04
C SER A 167 -11.55 3.26 5.86
N VAL A 168 -11.04 3.43 4.63
CA VAL A 168 -11.57 2.71 3.45
C VAL A 168 -11.39 1.21 3.59
N VAL A 169 -10.19 0.76 3.96
CA VAL A 169 -9.92 -0.67 4.20
C VAL A 169 -10.77 -1.20 5.35
N ASN A 170 -10.92 -0.44 6.45
CA ASN A 170 -11.83 -0.81 7.55
C ASN A 170 -13.25 -1.08 7.04
N GLY A 171 -13.79 -0.16 6.22
CA GLY A 171 -15.12 -0.31 5.62
C GLY A 171 -15.24 -1.58 4.78
N MET A 172 -14.22 -1.89 3.97
CA MET A 172 -14.20 -3.11 3.16
C MET A 172 -14.15 -4.37 4.03
N LEU A 173 -13.33 -4.40 5.08
CA LEU A 173 -13.24 -5.51 6.03
C LEU A 173 -14.56 -5.70 6.82
N MET A 174 -15.17 -4.61 7.26
CA MET A 174 -16.47 -4.64 7.92
C MET A 174 -17.59 -5.16 7.00
N ALA A 175 -17.60 -4.71 5.74
CA ALA A 175 -18.56 -5.19 4.74
C ALA A 175 -18.41 -6.71 4.52
N LYS A 176 -17.19 -7.22 4.44
CA LYS A 176 -16.92 -8.67 4.37
C LYS A 176 -17.43 -9.40 5.61
N ARG A 177 -17.14 -8.88 6.82
CA ARG A 177 -17.65 -9.43 8.08
C ARG A 177 -19.18 -9.50 8.10
N PHE A 178 -19.88 -8.44 7.66
CA PHE A 178 -21.35 -8.42 7.61
C PHE A 178 -21.93 -9.42 6.59
N ARG A 179 -21.16 -9.81 5.57
CA ARG A 179 -21.52 -10.90 4.66
C ARG A 179 -21.14 -12.29 5.17
N GLY A 180 -20.55 -12.40 6.38
CA GLY A 180 -20.10 -13.66 6.94
C GLY A 180 -18.80 -14.20 6.32
N GLU A 181 -18.08 -13.40 5.56
CA GLU A 181 -16.78 -13.76 4.99
C GLU A 181 -15.69 -13.71 6.08
N SER A 182 -14.73 -14.62 6.03
CA SER A 182 -13.61 -14.71 6.99
C SER A 182 -12.32 -15.14 6.29
N GLY A 183 -11.19 -15.07 7.01
CA GLY A 183 -9.88 -15.52 6.51
C GLY A 183 -9.15 -14.47 5.66
N HIS A 184 -9.74 -13.31 5.40
CA HIS A 184 -9.11 -12.20 4.67
C HIS A 184 -8.38 -11.23 5.61
N VAL A 185 -7.45 -10.46 5.05
CA VAL A 185 -6.67 -9.39 5.72
C VAL A 185 -6.70 -8.13 4.87
N GLY A 186 -6.71 -6.98 5.52
CA GLY A 186 -6.51 -5.69 4.86
C GLY A 186 -5.09 -5.18 5.08
N GLY A 187 -4.44 -4.72 4.02
CA GLY A 187 -3.21 -3.94 4.08
C GLY A 187 -3.48 -2.48 3.72
N ALA A 188 -2.99 -1.55 4.53
CA ALA A 188 -3.02 -0.13 4.22
C ALA A 188 -1.65 0.49 4.47
N THR A 189 -1.20 1.37 3.56
CA THR A 189 0.09 2.05 3.70
C THR A 189 -0.09 3.50 4.12
N ALA A 190 0.89 4.04 4.82
CA ALA A 190 0.97 5.44 5.23
C ALA A 190 2.44 5.90 5.21
N GLY A 191 2.68 7.18 5.01
CA GLY A 191 3.99 7.79 5.29
C GLY A 191 4.03 8.37 6.71
N ASP A 192 5.22 8.74 7.17
CA ASP A 192 5.44 9.41 8.45
C ASP A 192 4.54 10.64 8.64
N GLY A 193 4.45 11.53 7.64
CA GLY A 193 3.58 12.70 7.69
C GLY A 193 2.09 12.38 7.83
N ALA A 194 1.63 11.26 7.29
CA ALA A 194 0.24 10.84 7.42
C ALA A 194 -0.13 10.49 8.87
N THR A 195 0.84 10.07 9.66
CA THR A 195 0.60 9.65 11.06
C THR A 195 0.19 10.78 11.98
N SER A 196 0.30 12.04 11.55
CA SER A 196 -0.12 13.23 12.31
C SER A 196 -1.53 13.72 11.93
N THR A 197 -2.21 13.04 11.00
CA THR A 197 -3.57 13.39 10.57
C THR A 197 -4.64 12.75 11.46
N GLY A 198 -5.80 13.42 11.61
CA GLY A 198 -6.96 12.85 12.31
C GLY A 198 -7.39 11.51 11.70
N SER A 199 -7.43 11.42 10.36
CA SER A 199 -7.83 10.21 9.62
C SER A 199 -7.00 8.97 9.98
N PHE A 200 -5.68 9.14 10.20
CA PHE A 200 -4.81 8.05 10.64
C PHE A 200 -5.24 7.54 12.01
N HIS A 201 -5.41 8.47 12.98
CA HIS A 201 -5.75 8.12 14.36
C HIS A 201 -7.14 7.50 14.47
N GLU A 202 -8.13 8.09 13.82
CA GLU A 202 -9.52 7.63 13.83
C GLU A 202 -9.64 6.25 13.18
N GLY A 203 -9.00 6.06 12.00
CA GLY A 203 -9.02 4.79 11.28
C GLY A 203 -8.35 3.67 12.07
N LEU A 204 -7.21 3.93 12.68
CA LEU A 204 -6.48 2.91 13.44
C LEU A 204 -7.20 2.58 14.76
N ASN A 205 -7.75 3.59 15.44
CA ASN A 205 -8.57 3.39 16.64
C ASN A 205 -9.83 2.56 16.33
N GLN A 206 -10.54 2.87 15.23
CA GLN A 206 -11.69 2.09 14.80
C GLN A 206 -11.30 0.62 14.53
N ALA A 207 -10.19 0.40 13.80
CA ALA A 207 -9.71 -0.95 13.53
C ALA A 207 -9.41 -1.73 14.82
N ALA A 208 -8.82 -1.06 15.82
CA ALA A 208 -8.50 -1.65 17.12
C ALA A 208 -9.77 -2.03 17.91
N VAL A 209 -10.73 -1.10 18.02
CA VAL A 209 -12.01 -1.34 18.72
C VAL A 209 -12.79 -2.49 18.07
N GLU A 210 -12.83 -2.50 16.74
CA GLU A 210 -13.53 -3.53 15.94
C GLU A 210 -12.71 -4.82 15.78
N ARG A 211 -11.46 -4.85 16.24
CA ARG A 211 -10.53 -5.99 16.06
C ARG A 211 -10.45 -6.46 14.61
N LEU A 212 -10.32 -5.49 13.68
CA LEU A 212 -10.26 -5.81 12.26
C LEU A 212 -8.94 -6.52 11.92
N PRO A 213 -8.96 -7.48 10.97
CA PRO A 213 -7.75 -8.14 10.47
C PRO A 213 -6.99 -7.19 9.53
N LEU A 214 -6.35 -6.17 10.08
CA LEU A 214 -5.70 -5.08 9.36
C LEU A 214 -4.20 -5.05 9.65
N VAL A 215 -3.39 -4.81 8.63
CA VAL A 215 -1.98 -4.46 8.75
C VAL A 215 -1.78 -3.04 8.23
N VAL A 216 -1.33 -2.13 9.08
CA VAL A 216 -0.96 -0.77 8.68
C VAL A 216 0.54 -0.67 8.60
N ALA A 217 1.06 -0.39 7.39
CA ALA A 217 2.47 -0.20 7.12
C ALA A 217 2.79 1.29 7.05
N VAL A 218 3.63 1.78 7.96
CA VAL A 218 4.09 3.17 7.99
C VAL A 218 5.52 3.22 7.48
N ALA A 219 5.71 3.81 6.29
CA ALA A 219 7.04 4.11 5.78
C ALA A 219 7.54 5.40 6.46
N ASP A 220 8.34 5.24 7.53
CA ASP A 220 9.06 6.34 8.15
C ASP A 220 10.29 6.67 7.31
N ASN A 221 10.03 7.43 6.24
CA ASN A 221 11.04 7.77 5.23
C ASN A 221 11.78 9.08 5.53
N GLN A 222 11.72 9.52 6.78
CA GLN A 222 12.42 10.61 7.44
C GLN A 222 11.93 12.02 7.07
N PHE A 223 11.12 12.18 6.01
CA PHE A 223 10.69 13.50 5.55
C PHE A 223 9.25 13.49 5.02
N ALA A 224 8.34 14.24 5.65
CA ALA A 224 7.07 14.60 5.05
C ALA A 224 7.27 15.82 4.14
N TYR A 225 7.39 15.61 2.84
CA TYR A 225 7.95 16.56 1.87
C TYR A 225 9.35 16.99 2.34
N SER A 226 9.51 18.22 2.83
CA SER A 226 10.75 18.76 3.42
C SER A 226 10.77 18.80 4.96
N THR A 227 9.67 18.41 5.61
CA THR A 227 9.58 18.43 7.08
C THR A 227 10.23 17.18 7.68
N PRO A 228 11.33 17.30 8.44
CA PRO A 228 11.99 16.14 9.05
C PRO A 228 11.14 15.57 10.18
N THR A 229 11.33 14.28 10.49
CA THR A 229 10.60 13.54 11.54
C THR A 229 10.66 14.22 12.91
N SER A 230 11.77 14.87 13.25
CA SER A 230 11.92 15.66 14.49
C SER A 230 10.93 16.83 14.62
N ARG A 231 10.21 17.17 13.56
CA ARG A 231 9.18 18.22 13.54
C ARG A 231 7.78 17.67 13.30
N GLN A 232 7.63 16.35 13.22
CA GLN A 232 6.37 15.68 12.94
C GLN A 232 5.77 15.00 14.18
N TYR A 233 6.60 14.39 15.02
CA TYR A 233 6.14 13.68 16.22
C TYR A 233 7.18 13.81 17.34
N ALA A 234 6.71 13.62 18.60
CA ALA A 234 7.53 13.76 19.80
C ALA A 234 7.92 12.42 20.45
N CYS A 235 7.29 11.30 20.07
CA CYS A 235 7.69 9.97 20.53
C CYS A 235 9.06 9.60 19.93
N GLU A 236 9.80 8.73 20.59
CA GLU A 236 11.12 8.30 20.13
C GLU A 236 11.02 7.45 18.85
N ASP A 237 10.00 6.61 18.78
CA ASP A 237 9.68 5.80 17.60
C ASP A 237 8.18 5.90 17.30
N LEU A 238 7.80 6.00 16.02
CA LEU A 238 6.38 6.01 15.62
C LEU A 238 5.61 4.76 16.06
N VAL A 239 6.30 3.64 16.23
CA VAL A 239 5.71 2.39 16.72
C VAL A 239 5.16 2.51 18.14
N ASP A 240 5.65 3.45 18.95
CA ASP A 240 5.18 3.68 20.32
C ASP A 240 3.69 4.04 20.36
N ARG A 241 3.16 4.59 19.27
CA ARG A 241 1.73 4.86 19.12
C ARG A 241 0.85 3.62 19.16
N ALA A 242 1.40 2.44 18.81
CA ALA A 242 0.67 1.18 18.89
C ALA A 242 0.14 0.90 20.29
N VAL A 243 0.91 1.27 21.31
CA VAL A 243 0.53 1.12 22.74
C VAL A 243 -0.74 1.88 23.04
N GLY A 244 -0.85 3.13 22.55
CA GLY A 244 -2.01 3.98 22.76
C GLY A 244 -3.29 3.46 22.14
N TYR A 245 -3.20 2.67 21.07
CA TYR A 245 -4.36 1.99 20.45
C TYR A 245 -4.61 0.59 21.01
N GLY A 246 -3.75 0.06 21.86
CA GLY A 246 -3.85 -1.31 22.38
C GLY A 246 -3.59 -2.38 21.32
N ILE A 247 -2.75 -2.11 20.31
CA ILE A 247 -2.43 -3.02 19.22
C ILE A 247 -0.96 -3.44 19.24
N THR A 248 -0.62 -4.46 18.47
CA THR A 248 0.77 -4.89 18.29
C THR A 248 1.49 -3.97 17.29
N GLY A 249 2.71 -3.53 17.65
CA GLY A 249 3.60 -2.74 16.82
C GLY A 249 4.93 -3.43 16.53
N TYR A 250 5.50 -3.15 15.35
CA TYR A 250 6.82 -3.62 14.91
C TYR A 250 7.61 -2.41 14.38
N SER A 251 8.88 -2.28 14.79
CA SER A 251 9.81 -1.29 14.23
C SER A 251 10.97 -2.02 13.58
N ILE A 252 11.19 -1.77 12.28
CA ILE A 252 12.17 -2.50 11.49
C ILE A 252 13.03 -1.57 10.63
N ASP A 253 14.21 -2.04 10.25
CA ASP A 253 15.02 -1.46 9.19
C ASP A 253 14.40 -1.88 7.84
N ALA A 254 13.71 -0.97 7.19
CA ALA A 254 13.01 -1.25 5.93
C ALA A 254 13.93 -1.20 4.70
N THR A 255 15.24 -0.99 4.88
CA THR A 255 16.24 -1.20 3.83
C THR A 255 16.62 -2.68 3.70
N ASP A 256 16.30 -3.51 4.70
CA ASP A 256 16.56 -4.96 4.71
C ASP A 256 15.29 -5.71 4.26
N LEU A 257 15.35 -6.28 3.05
CA LEU A 257 14.26 -7.06 2.47
C LEU A 257 13.87 -8.27 3.34
N MET A 258 14.83 -8.97 3.95
CA MET A 258 14.54 -10.13 4.79
C MET A 258 13.72 -9.71 6.02
N ALA A 259 14.16 -8.65 6.71
CA ALA A 259 13.44 -8.10 7.85
C ALA A 259 12.00 -7.66 7.47
N CYS A 260 11.82 -7.09 6.28
CA CYS A 260 10.49 -6.74 5.76
C CYS A 260 9.63 -7.98 5.55
N LEU A 261 10.13 -8.98 4.82
CA LEU A 261 9.38 -10.20 4.52
C LEU A 261 8.96 -10.95 5.79
N GLU A 262 9.90 -11.19 6.71
CA GLU A 262 9.63 -11.88 7.98
C GLU A 262 8.58 -11.14 8.82
N THR A 263 8.70 -9.82 8.92
CA THR A 263 7.78 -9.02 9.74
C THR A 263 6.39 -8.97 9.17
N PHE A 264 6.24 -8.76 7.86
CA PHE A 264 4.92 -8.74 7.24
C PHE A 264 4.29 -10.12 7.22
N HIS A 265 5.06 -11.20 7.05
CA HIS A 265 4.55 -12.57 7.21
C HIS A 265 3.90 -12.76 8.59
N LEU A 266 4.64 -12.39 9.64
CA LEU A 266 4.14 -12.50 11.02
C LEU A 266 2.92 -11.61 11.28
N ALA A 267 2.97 -10.34 10.85
CA ALA A 267 1.89 -9.38 11.05
C ALA A 267 0.60 -9.81 10.33
N ILE A 268 0.70 -10.26 9.08
CA ILE A 268 -0.43 -10.78 8.29
C ILE A 268 -1.00 -12.04 8.95
N ALA A 269 -0.14 -12.99 9.35
CA ALA A 269 -0.58 -14.22 10.02
C ALA A 269 -1.35 -13.92 11.32
N ARG A 270 -0.86 -12.99 12.14
CA ARG A 270 -1.53 -12.58 13.39
C ARG A 270 -2.86 -11.87 13.13
N ALA A 271 -2.88 -10.93 12.18
CA ALA A 271 -4.12 -10.26 11.80
C ALA A 271 -5.17 -11.26 11.29
N ARG A 272 -4.77 -12.21 10.44
CA ARG A 272 -5.61 -13.30 9.90
C ARG A 272 -6.08 -14.26 11.01
N GLY A 273 -5.23 -14.49 11.99
CA GLY A 273 -5.54 -15.28 13.21
C GLY A 273 -6.47 -14.59 14.20
N GLY A 274 -6.92 -13.36 13.94
CA GLY A 274 -7.87 -12.64 14.79
C GLY A 274 -7.27 -11.87 15.97
N GLU A 275 -5.94 -11.63 15.96
CA GLU A 275 -5.28 -10.83 16.99
C GLU A 275 -5.56 -9.32 16.87
N GLY A 276 -6.36 -8.91 15.87
CA GLY A 276 -6.69 -7.51 15.59
C GLY A 276 -5.62 -6.83 14.72
N PRO A 277 -5.66 -5.48 14.63
CA PRO A 277 -4.77 -4.76 13.74
C PRO A 277 -3.31 -4.80 14.21
N GLN A 278 -2.41 -4.76 13.24
CA GLN A 278 -0.96 -4.74 13.41
C GLN A 278 -0.39 -3.44 12.82
N LEU A 279 0.52 -2.78 13.52
CA LEU A 279 1.22 -1.58 13.04
C LEU A 279 2.68 -1.94 12.74
N VAL A 280 3.11 -1.82 11.49
CA VAL A 280 4.51 -2.02 11.09
C VAL A 280 5.10 -0.68 10.70
N VAL A 281 6.13 -0.23 11.40
CA VAL A 281 6.89 0.99 11.11
C VAL A 281 8.22 0.60 10.50
N GLY A 282 8.42 0.95 9.23
CA GLY A 282 9.65 0.71 8.49
C GLY A 282 10.50 1.97 8.41
N LYS A 283 11.69 1.93 9.03
CA LYS A 283 12.66 3.03 8.96
C LYS A 283 13.51 2.91 7.70
N LEU A 284 13.48 3.92 6.88
CA LEU A 284 14.22 4.04 5.64
C LEU A 284 14.44 5.52 5.30
N LEU A 285 15.18 5.84 4.27
CA LEU A 285 15.25 7.18 3.70
C LEU A 285 14.62 7.17 2.31
N ARG A 286 13.81 8.17 2.00
CA ARG A 286 13.42 8.44 0.63
C ARG A 286 14.65 8.88 -0.17
N LEU A 287 15.08 8.05 -1.12
CA LEU A 287 16.31 8.26 -1.90
C LEU A 287 16.17 9.26 -3.07
N SER A 288 14.96 9.80 -3.27
CA SER A 288 14.64 10.82 -4.28
C SER A 288 13.95 12.01 -3.62
N GLY A 289 13.68 13.07 -4.38
CA GLY A 289 12.84 14.18 -3.95
C GLY A 289 11.41 13.76 -3.60
N HIS A 290 10.61 14.69 -3.11
CA HIS A 290 9.19 14.42 -2.85
C HIS A 290 8.46 14.04 -4.15
N GLY A 291 8.75 14.74 -5.22
CA GLY A 291 8.37 14.41 -6.59
C GLY A 291 9.53 14.75 -7.53
N GLU A 292 9.39 14.44 -8.80
CA GLU A 292 10.46 14.68 -9.82
C GLU A 292 10.82 16.17 -10.03
N HIS A 293 9.99 17.07 -9.51
CA HIS A 293 10.26 18.52 -9.49
C HIS A 293 11.09 18.97 -8.28
N ASP A 294 11.37 18.09 -7.33
CA ASP A 294 12.03 18.37 -6.05
C ASP A 294 13.45 17.83 -6.04
N ASP A 295 14.43 18.69 -5.81
CA ASP A 295 15.86 18.35 -5.80
C ASP A 295 16.33 17.69 -4.50
N ALA A 296 15.47 17.63 -3.48
CA ALA A 296 15.77 17.10 -2.16
C ALA A 296 16.99 17.75 -1.47
N SER A 297 17.27 19.04 -1.75
CA SER A 297 18.39 19.79 -1.17
C SER A 297 18.31 19.93 0.35
N TYR A 298 17.12 19.76 0.92
CA TYR A 298 16.87 19.77 2.38
C TYR A 298 17.29 18.46 3.08
N VAL A 299 17.62 17.39 2.36
CA VAL A 299 18.06 16.12 2.95
C VAL A 299 19.57 16.20 3.20
N PRO A 300 20.02 16.15 4.47
CA PRO A 300 21.45 16.27 4.77
C PRO A 300 22.24 15.02 4.32
N ASP A 301 23.51 15.21 3.98
CA ASP A 301 24.41 14.13 3.57
C ASP A 301 24.56 13.04 4.65
N THR A 302 24.48 13.42 5.91
CA THR A 302 24.49 12.48 7.04
C THR A 302 23.32 11.52 7.06
N ALA A 303 22.15 11.93 6.56
CA ALA A 303 21.01 11.05 6.38
C ALA A 303 21.21 10.11 5.17
N ARG A 304 21.76 10.64 4.07
CA ARG A 304 22.04 9.86 2.85
C ARG A 304 23.10 8.77 3.08
N SER A 305 24.15 9.08 3.83
CA SER A 305 25.21 8.13 4.18
C SER A 305 24.91 7.28 5.41
N GLY A 306 23.80 7.56 6.09
CA GLY A 306 23.38 6.85 7.28
C GLY A 306 22.76 5.47 6.99
N ARG A 307 22.51 4.71 8.07
CA ARG A 307 21.96 3.35 7.99
C ARG A 307 20.70 3.25 7.11
N PHE A 308 19.79 4.18 7.22
CA PHE A 308 18.52 4.18 6.50
C PHE A 308 18.62 4.77 5.07
N GLY A 309 19.77 5.36 4.72
CA GLY A 309 20.05 5.88 3.36
C GLY A 309 20.54 4.82 2.38
N ARG A 310 20.61 3.55 2.78
CA ARG A 310 21.05 2.45 1.92
C ARG A 310 19.98 2.08 0.90
N ASP A 311 20.41 1.66 -0.29
CA ASP A 311 19.50 1.18 -1.34
C ASP A 311 19.11 -0.28 -1.08
N CYS A 312 17.82 -0.51 -0.83
CA CYS A 312 17.29 -1.83 -0.53
C CYS A 312 17.47 -2.84 -1.67
N ILE A 313 17.53 -2.38 -2.93
CA ILE A 313 17.77 -3.26 -4.09
C ILE A 313 19.23 -3.73 -4.10
N ALA A 314 20.19 -2.81 -3.88
CA ALA A 314 21.59 -3.17 -3.79
C ALA A 314 21.86 -4.16 -2.66
N LEU A 315 21.30 -3.89 -1.47
CA LEU A 315 21.42 -4.80 -0.31
C LEU A 315 20.80 -6.18 -0.58
N ALA A 316 19.65 -6.24 -1.24
CA ALA A 316 19.04 -7.51 -1.57
C ALA A 316 19.89 -8.31 -2.57
N ARG A 317 20.47 -7.63 -3.58
CA ARG A 317 21.38 -8.26 -4.55
C ARG A 317 22.65 -8.82 -3.87
N GLU A 318 23.26 -8.02 -3.00
CA GLU A 318 24.43 -8.45 -2.21
C GLU A 318 24.10 -9.71 -1.38
N ARG A 319 22.93 -9.74 -0.75
CA ARG A 319 22.50 -10.87 0.05
C ARG A 319 22.25 -12.13 -0.79
N ILE A 320 21.61 -11.99 -1.94
CA ILE A 320 21.38 -13.13 -2.85
C ILE A 320 22.71 -13.82 -3.21
N LEU A 321 23.70 -13.03 -3.57
CA LEU A 321 25.02 -13.54 -3.91
C LEU A 321 25.78 -14.08 -2.68
N GLY A 322 25.72 -13.36 -1.55
CA GLY A 322 26.42 -13.71 -0.33
C GLY A 322 25.89 -15.00 0.32
N GLU A 323 24.60 -15.24 0.24
CA GLU A 323 23.94 -16.44 0.76
C GLU A 323 23.76 -17.53 -0.31
N ALA A 324 24.28 -17.30 -1.53
CA ALA A 324 24.21 -18.21 -2.67
C ALA A 324 22.78 -18.65 -3.01
N PHE A 325 21.82 -17.71 -2.94
CA PHE A 325 20.44 -17.97 -3.37
C PHE A 325 20.34 -18.09 -4.87
N GLU A 326 21.19 -17.35 -5.61
CA GLU A 326 21.36 -17.41 -7.05
C GLU A 326 22.81 -17.12 -7.44
N THR A 327 23.18 -17.48 -8.69
CA THR A 327 24.46 -17.08 -9.29
C THR A 327 24.40 -15.66 -9.84
N ASN A 328 25.57 -15.04 -10.06
CA ASN A 328 25.62 -13.71 -10.67
C ASN A 328 25.05 -13.71 -12.10
N GLU A 329 25.33 -14.75 -12.89
CA GLU A 329 24.83 -14.92 -14.24
C GLU A 329 23.30 -15.02 -14.27
N ALA A 330 22.70 -15.76 -13.31
CA ALA A 330 21.24 -15.86 -13.19
C ALA A 330 20.60 -14.52 -12.81
N LEU A 331 21.26 -13.73 -11.93
CA LEU A 331 20.78 -12.38 -11.59
C LEU A 331 20.88 -11.43 -12.77
N GLU A 332 21.98 -11.43 -13.53
CA GLU A 332 22.13 -10.60 -14.73
C GLU A 332 21.06 -10.94 -15.78
N ALA A 333 20.77 -12.22 -15.97
CA ALA A 333 19.69 -12.66 -16.85
C ALA A 333 18.31 -12.17 -16.37
N LEU A 334 18.02 -12.28 -15.08
CA LEU A 334 16.79 -11.77 -14.46
C LEU A 334 16.68 -10.25 -14.63
N GLU A 335 17.74 -9.52 -14.39
CA GLU A 335 17.80 -8.05 -14.53
C GLU A 335 17.53 -7.62 -15.98
N SER A 336 18.10 -8.35 -16.97
CA SER A 336 17.85 -8.13 -18.39
C SER A 336 16.38 -8.41 -18.76
N GLU A 337 15.81 -9.53 -18.31
CA GLU A 337 14.40 -9.83 -18.54
C GLU A 337 13.46 -8.76 -18.00
N VAL A 338 13.75 -8.23 -16.81
CA VAL A 338 12.96 -7.16 -16.21
C VAL A 338 13.08 -5.87 -17.03
N GLN A 339 14.29 -5.54 -17.50
CA GLN A 339 14.50 -4.38 -18.36
C GLN A 339 13.68 -4.49 -19.66
N ASP A 340 13.74 -5.63 -20.33
CA ASP A 340 12.99 -5.89 -21.57
C ASP A 340 11.47 -5.80 -21.34
N PHE A 341 10.99 -6.36 -20.22
CA PHE A 341 9.59 -6.30 -19.85
C PHE A 341 9.11 -4.85 -19.63
N ILE A 342 9.94 -3.99 -19.02
CA ILE A 342 9.63 -2.57 -18.82
C ILE A 342 9.59 -1.84 -20.18
N GLU A 343 10.59 -2.05 -21.05
CA GLU A 343 10.63 -1.42 -22.37
C GLU A 343 9.42 -1.82 -23.23
N ASP A 344 9.04 -3.10 -23.23
CA ASP A 344 7.84 -3.58 -23.95
C ASP A 344 6.56 -2.93 -23.37
N THR A 345 6.43 -2.89 -22.05
CA THR A 345 5.28 -2.28 -21.37
C THR A 345 5.08 -0.82 -21.79
N PHE A 346 6.16 -0.03 -21.81
CA PHE A 346 6.06 1.37 -22.21
C PHE A 346 5.91 1.56 -23.71
N THR A 347 6.57 0.74 -24.52
CA THR A 347 6.41 0.75 -25.99
C THR A 347 4.94 0.51 -26.35
N ARG A 348 4.33 -0.49 -25.75
CA ARG A 348 2.90 -0.77 -25.93
C ARG A 348 2.03 0.40 -25.48
N ALA A 349 2.22 0.89 -24.26
CA ALA A 349 1.42 1.99 -23.75
C ALA A 349 1.58 3.28 -24.56
N GLN A 350 2.78 3.60 -25.05
CA GLN A 350 3.02 4.78 -25.89
C GLN A 350 2.32 4.68 -27.25
N GLY A 351 2.23 3.49 -27.82
CA GLY A 351 1.53 3.25 -29.10
C GLY A 351 0.01 3.36 -29.02
N GLU A 352 -0.59 3.44 -27.83
CA GLU A 352 -2.03 3.53 -27.65
C GLU A 352 -2.53 4.99 -27.76
N ASP A 353 -3.82 5.17 -28.06
CA ASP A 353 -4.42 6.48 -28.30
C ASP A 353 -4.59 7.31 -27.00
N ALA A 354 -4.45 8.62 -27.13
CA ALA A 354 -4.89 9.58 -26.13
C ALA A 354 -6.40 9.85 -26.29
N PRO A 355 -7.11 10.24 -25.20
CA PRO A 355 -8.53 10.59 -25.30
C PRO A 355 -8.71 11.86 -26.16
N ASN A 356 -9.81 11.90 -26.91
CA ASN A 356 -10.22 13.12 -27.61
C ASN A 356 -11.20 13.90 -26.71
N PRO A 357 -10.82 15.04 -26.13
CA PRO A 357 -11.65 15.76 -25.16
C PRO A 357 -12.93 16.33 -25.78
N LEU A 358 -13.01 16.45 -27.11
CA LEU A 358 -14.21 16.93 -27.80
C LEU A 358 -15.23 15.82 -28.12
N GLN A 359 -14.79 14.55 -28.01
CA GLN A 359 -15.63 13.38 -28.32
C GLN A 359 -15.85 12.50 -27.07
N ASP A 360 -15.15 12.76 -25.98
CA ASP A 360 -15.25 11.96 -24.77
C ASP A 360 -16.54 12.25 -24.01
N ASP A 361 -17.09 11.22 -23.43
CA ASP A 361 -18.20 11.32 -22.47
C ASP A 361 -17.63 11.68 -21.09
N TRP A 362 -17.80 12.94 -20.70
CA TRP A 362 -17.28 13.47 -19.43
C TRP A 362 -18.07 13.03 -18.19
N ARG A 363 -19.08 12.17 -18.34
CA ARG A 363 -19.76 11.59 -17.17
C ARG A 363 -18.79 10.80 -16.31
N ALA A 364 -19.06 10.74 -15.01
CA ALA A 364 -18.28 9.91 -14.09
C ALA A 364 -18.31 8.44 -14.53
N LEU A 365 -17.16 7.74 -14.47
CA LEU A 365 -17.07 6.34 -14.88
C LEU A 365 -18.03 5.43 -14.10
N SER A 366 -18.34 5.77 -12.84
CA SER A 366 -19.35 5.07 -12.04
C SER A 366 -20.74 5.13 -12.64
N THR A 367 -21.10 6.22 -13.34
CA THR A 367 -22.41 6.38 -13.98
C THR A 367 -22.61 5.39 -15.12
N HIS A 368 -21.58 5.13 -15.92
CA HIS A 368 -21.62 4.09 -16.96
C HIS A 368 -21.87 2.70 -16.36
N ARG A 369 -21.15 2.37 -15.28
CA ARG A 369 -21.28 1.07 -14.61
C ARG A 369 -22.63 0.86 -13.94
N LEU A 370 -23.26 1.92 -13.45
CA LEU A 370 -24.62 1.87 -12.88
C LEU A 370 -25.68 1.63 -13.96
N SER A 371 -25.48 2.15 -15.18
CA SER A 371 -26.40 1.92 -16.30
C SER A 371 -26.30 0.51 -16.91
N GLU A 372 -25.15 -0.17 -16.72
CA GLU A 372 -24.94 -1.54 -17.22
C GLU A 372 -25.54 -2.64 -16.31
N GLY A 373 -26.12 -2.24 -15.18
CA GLY A 373 -26.67 -3.16 -14.17
C GLY A 373 -25.58 -3.83 -13.30
N TRP A 374 -26.01 -4.32 -12.16
CA TRP A 374 -25.19 -5.15 -11.25
C TRP A 374 -25.35 -6.62 -11.70
N HIS A 375 -24.40 -7.12 -12.46
CA HIS A 375 -24.30 -8.55 -12.79
C HIS A 375 -23.26 -9.24 -11.92
#